data_f7504761866c53e977fc6c4b85772c48
#
_entry.id   f7504761866c53e977fc6c4b85772c48
#
_cell.length_a   1.000
_cell.length_b   1.000
_cell.length_c   1.000
_cell.angle_alpha   90.00
_cell.angle_beta   90.00
_cell.angle_gamma   90.00
#
_symmetry.space_group_name_H-M   'P 1'
#
loop_
_entity.id
_entity.type
_entity.pdbx_description
1 polymer ?
#
loop_
_entity_poly.entity_id
_entity_poly.type
_entity_poly.pdbx_seq_one_letter_code
_entity_poly.pdbx_strand_id
1 'polypeptide(L)'
;MKFNNYMILEFPSKSCNEAFARSAVACFASQLDPTLEELGDIRTAVSEAVTNCIVHAYPEELGIITLRCRILKDNVLDIVVKDKGVGIEDIETARKPMFTTGGADRSGMGFTIMESFMTTFHLISAPGKGTTVHMRRKLQRRK
;
A
#
# COMPACT_ATOMS: atom_id res chain seq x y z
N MET A 1 4.30 -1.75 20.17
CA MET A 1 5.48 -2.21 19.41
C MET A 1 6.45 -1.04 19.24
N LYS A 2 7.71 -1.29 19.52
CA LYS A 2 8.73 -0.26 19.35
C LYS A 2 9.12 -0.10 17.89
N PHE A 3 9.37 1.14 17.52
CA PHE A 3 9.84 1.45 16.16
C PHE A 3 10.93 2.54 16.26
N ASN A 4 11.87 2.51 15.32
CA ASN A 4 13.02 3.42 15.33
C ASN A 4 12.71 4.76 14.68
N ASN A 5 11.80 4.77 13.72
CA ASN A 5 11.41 5.97 12.99
C ASN A 5 10.06 5.74 12.33
N TYR A 6 9.38 6.83 12.00
CA TYR A 6 8.10 6.71 11.31
C TYR A 6 7.78 7.98 10.52
N MET A 7 6.86 7.84 9.58
CA MET A 7 6.24 8.97 8.91
C MET A 7 4.78 8.70 8.68
N ILE A 8 3.98 9.75 8.62
CA ILE A 8 2.58 9.69 8.27
C ILE A 8 2.31 10.73 7.20
N LEU A 9 1.66 10.31 6.12
CA LEU A 9 1.21 11.20 5.05
C LEU A 9 -0.29 11.11 4.94
N GLU A 10 -0.94 12.25 4.77
CA GLU A 10 -2.35 12.30 4.42
C GLU A 10 -2.49 13.14 3.18
N PHE A 11 -3.28 12.66 2.21
CA PHE A 11 -3.44 13.37 0.95
C PHE A 11 -4.76 13.00 0.27
N PRO A 12 -5.28 13.90 -0.58
CA PRO A 12 -6.51 13.58 -1.33
C PRO A 12 -6.27 12.46 -2.33
N SER A 13 -7.33 11.73 -2.65
CA SER A 13 -7.28 10.61 -3.58
C SER A 13 -7.17 11.03 -5.05
N LYS A 14 -6.27 11.96 -5.33
CA LYS A 14 -5.97 12.41 -6.68
C LYS A 14 -4.93 11.50 -7.32
N SER A 15 -5.10 11.21 -8.60
CA SER A 15 -4.18 10.31 -9.31
C SER A 15 -2.73 10.79 -9.29
N CYS A 16 -2.49 12.10 -9.27
CA CYS A 16 -1.14 12.66 -9.22
C CYS A 16 -0.42 12.34 -7.89
N ASN A 17 -1.17 12.01 -6.85
CA ASN A 17 -0.59 11.72 -5.53
C ASN A 17 -0.04 10.30 -5.41
N GLU A 18 -0.34 9.43 -6.38
CA GLU A 18 0.23 8.08 -6.39
C GLU A 18 1.75 8.16 -6.54
N ALA A 19 2.24 8.91 -7.51
CA ALA A 19 3.68 9.04 -7.72
C ALA A 19 4.37 9.69 -6.52
N PHE A 20 3.74 10.67 -5.90
CA PHE A 20 4.26 11.30 -4.70
C PHE A 20 4.37 10.30 -3.55
N ALA A 21 3.31 9.54 -3.31
CA ALA A 21 3.28 8.58 -2.20
C ALA A 21 4.36 7.50 -2.36
N ARG A 22 4.44 6.91 -3.54
CA ARG A 22 5.43 5.87 -3.82
C ARG A 22 6.86 6.39 -3.68
N SER A 23 7.12 7.61 -4.11
CA SER A 23 8.42 8.24 -4.00
C SER A 23 8.78 8.57 -2.55
N ALA A 24 7.81 9.05 -1.78
CA ALA A 24 8.02 9.35 -0.36
C ALA A 24 8.37 8.07 0.43
N VAL A 25 7.67 6.98 0.16
CA VAL A 25 7.97 5.70 0.82
C VAL A 25 9.34 5.19 0.41
N ALA A 26 9.70 5.28 -0.86
CA ALA A 26 11.03 4.86 -1.32
C ALA A 26 12.13 5.67 -0.63
N CYS A 27 11.94 6.97 -0.52
CA CYS A 27 12.89 7.83 0.17
C CYS A 27 13.02 7.45 1.64
N PHE A 28 11.90 7.23 2.31
CA PHE A 28 11.89 6.82 3.71
C PHE A 28 12.58 5.45 3.90
N ALA A 29 12.27 4.49 3.02
CA ALA A 29 12.84 3.15 3.06
C ALA A 29 14.36 3.15 2.83
N SER A 30 14.89 4.17 2.17
CA SER A 30 16.32 4.29 1.90
C SER A 30 17.16 4.31 3.18
N GLN A 31 16.57 4.67 4.31
CA GLN A 31 17.25 4.62 5.62
C GLN A 31 17.68 3.19 5.98
N LEU A 32 17.05 2.17 5.41
CA LEU A 32 17.37 0.77 5.66
C LEU A 32 18.35 0.19 4.64
N ASP A 33 18.87 1.02 3.76
CA ASP A 33 19.83 0.62 2.71
C ASP A 33 19.34 -0.59 1.91
N PRO A 34 18.17 -0.51 1.29
CA PRO A 34 17.61 -1.61 0.53
C PRO A 34 18.39 -1.87 -0.77
N THR A 35 18.30 -3.10 -1.29
CA THR A 35 18.76 -3.38 -2.64
C THR A 35 17.81 -2.69 -3.63
N LEU A 36 18.24 -2.59 -4.90
CA LEU A 36 17.37 -2.04 -5.94
C LEU A 36 16.12 -2.89 -6.13
N GLU A 37 16.25 -4.21 -6.01
CA GLU A 37 15.12 -5.12 -6.09
C GLU A 37 14.13 -4.88 -4.95
N GLU A 38 14.64 -4.81 -3.72
CA GLU A 38 13.79 -4.54 -2.55
C GLU A 38 13.06 -3.21 -2.68
N LEU A 39 13.77 -2.19 -3.11
CA LEU A 39 13.19 -0.86 -3.28
C LEU A 39 12.11 -0.87 -4.37
N GLY A 40 12.35 -1.57 -5.47
CA GLY A 40 11.38 -1.74 -6.55
C GLY A 40 10.12 -2.45 -6.08
N ASP A 41 10.27 -3.51 -5.28
CA ASP A 41 9.14 -4.25 -4.72
C ASP A 41 8.30 -3.37 -3.81
N ILE A 42 8.95 -2.59 -2.96
CA ILE A 42 8.27 -1.67 -2.05
C ILE A 42 7.49 -0.62 -2.83
N ARG A 43 8.12 0.00 -3.82
CA ARG A 43 7.48 1.02 -4.64
C ARG A 43 6.27 0.47 -5.36
N THR A 44 6.38 -0.73 -5.92
CA THR A 44 5.29 -1.36 -6.63
C THR A 44 4.12 -1.68 -5.71
N ALA A 45 4.40 -2.25 -4.54
CA ALA A 45 3.34 -2.57 -3.57
C ALA A 45 2.61 -1.32 -3.10
N VAL A 46 3.33 -0.24 -2.81
CA VAL A 46 2.72 1.03 -2.39
C VAL A 46 1.90 1.63 -3.52
N SER A 47 2.42 1.61 -4.74
CA SER A 47 1.70 2.10 -5.91
C SER A 47 0.36 1.39 -6.08
N GLU A 48 0.35 0.06 -5.94
CA GLU A 48 -0.89 -0.71 -6.04
C GLU A 48 -1.86 -0.38 -4.92
N ALA A 49 -1.38 -0.23 -3.69
CA ALA A 49 -2.24 0.08 -2.55
C ALA A 49 -2.88 1.46 -2.70
N VAL A 50 -2.10 2.47 -3.09
CA VAL A 50 -2.60 3.83 -3.27
C VAL A 50 -3.56 3.91 -4.46
N THR A 51 -3.22 3.24 -5.55
CA THR A 51 -4.07 3.19 -6.73
C THR A 51 -5.44 2.59 -6.41
N ASN A 52 -5.47 1.54 -5.60
CA ASN A 52 -6.74 0.95 -5.16
C ASN A 52 -7.60 1.96 -4.40
N CYS A 53 -6.99 2.77 -3.55
CA CYS A 53 -7.72 3.83 -2.85
C CYS A 53 -8.29 4.85 -3.83
N ILE A 54 -7.50 5.28 -4.79
CA ILE A 54 -7.90 6.29 -5.76
C ILE A 54 -9.05 5.79 -6.63
N VAL A 55 -8.93 4.57 -7.14
CA VAL A 55 -9.87 4.03 -8.14
C VAL A 55 -11.12 3.41 -7.51
N HIS A 56 -10.93 2.66 -6.42
CA HIS A 56 -12.01 1.83 -5.88
C HIS A 56 -12.64 2.37 -4.61
N ALA A 57 -11.87 3.01 -3.73
CA ALA A 57 -12.40 3.48 -2.45
C ALA A 57 -13.28 4.71 -2.61
N TYR A 58 -12.90 5.60 -3.52
CA TYR A 58 -13.58 6.88 -3.73
C TYR A 58 -13.96 7.06 -5.20
N PRO A 59 -14.89 6.25 -5.70
CA PRO A 59 -15.19 6.26 -7.15
C PRO A 59 -15.84 7.53 -7.66
N GLU A 60 -16.56 8.27 -6.82
CA GLU A 60 -17.34 9.43 -7.27
C GLU A 60 -16.90 10.76 -6.68
N GLU A 61 -16.01 10.74 -5.71
CA GLU A 61 -15.54 11.95 -5.05
C GLU A 61 -14.12 11.76 -4.55
N LEU A 62 -13.48 12.86 -4.15
CA LEU A 62 -12.17 12.78 -3.54
C LEU A 62 -12.30 12.48 -2.06
N GLY A 63 -11.51 11.55 -1.57
CA GLY A 63 -11.41 11.26 -0.15
C GLY A 63 -9.97 11.42 0.31
N ILE A 64 -9.73 11.09 1.57
CA ILE A 64 -8.39 11.20 2.16
C ILE A 64 -7.78 9.81 2.27
N ILE A 65 -6.54 9.70 1.84
CA ILE A 65 -5.73 8.49 1.99
C ILE A 65 -4.70 8.79 3.07
N THR A 66 -4.58 7.87 4.03
CA THR A 66 -3.56 7.95 5.07
C THR A 66 -2.55 6.86 4.83
N LEU A 67 -1.28 7.23 4.76
CA LEU A 67 -0.19 6.30 4.57
C LEU A 67 0.79 6.45 5.72
N ARG A 68 1.08 5.36 6.42
CA ARG A 68 2.01 5.36 7.55
C ARG A 68 3.12 4.37 7.27
N CYS A 69 4.36 4.80 7.46
CA CYS A 69 5.52 3.92 7.40
C CYS A 69 6.25 3.96 8.73
N ARG A 70 6.71 2.79 9.18
CA ARG A 70 7.52 2.68 10.39
C ARG A 70 8.69 1.76 10.11
N ILE A 71 9.82 2.10 10.71
CA ILE A 71 11.01 1.24 10.72
C ILE A 71 10.99 0.46 12.04
N LEU A 72 10.83 -0.85 11.94
CA LEU A 72 10.79 -1.73 13.10
C LEU A 72 12.14 -2.39 13.29
N LYS A 73 12.29 -3.16 14.38
CA LYS A 73 13.50 -3.94 14.63
C LYS A 73 13.79 -4.90 13.46
N ASP A 74 15.06 -5.25 13.31
CA ASP A 74 15.53 -6.26 12.36
C ASP A 74 15.27 -5.90 10.89
N ASN A 75 15.40 -4.61 10.58
CA ASN A 75 15.26 -4.12 9.20
C ASN A 75 13.90 -4.42 8.57
N VAL A 76 12.86 -4.27 9.35
CA VAL A 76 11.49 -4.44 8.84
C VAL A 76 10.89 -3.07 8.56
N LEU A 77 10.39 -2.89 7.34
CA LEU A 77 9.60 -1.73 6.96
C LEU A 77 8.13 -2.08 7.08
N ASP A 78 7.41 -1.34 7.89
CA ASP A 78 5.99 -1.53 8.16
C ASP A 78 5.22 -0.42 7.45
N ILE A 79 4.25 -0.80 6.61
CA ILE A 79 3.49 0.13 5.78
C ILE A 79 2.00 -0.11 5.99
N VAL A 80 1.26 0.96 6.26
CA VAL A 80 -0.20 0.91 6.34
C VAL A 80 -0.76 1.95 5.38
N VAL A 81 -1.67 1.52 4.52
CA VAL A 81 -2.41 2.41 3.63
C VAL A 81 -3.88 2.28 3.97
N LYS A 82 -4.49 3.38 4.36
CA LYS A 82 -5.86 3.37 4.88
C LYS A 82 -6.72 4.39 4.15
N ASP A 83 -7.93 4.00 3.82
CA ASP A 83 -8.96 4.90 3.33
C ASP A 83 -10.24 4.74 4.13
N LYS A 84 -11.17 5.68 3.95
CA LYS A 84 -12.50 5.66 4.56
C LYS A 84 -13.57 5.59 3.48
N GLY A 85 -13.26 4.89 2.38
CA GLY A 85 -14.13 4.81 1.22
C GLY A 85 -15.20 3.75 1.35
N VAL A 86 -15.61 3.23 0.19
CA VAL A 86 -16.76 2.32 0.11
C VAL A 86 -16.51 0.95 0.72
N GLY A 87 -15.26 0.56 0.89
CA GLY A 87 -14.90 -0.76 1.39
C GLY A 87 -15.06 -1.84 0.32
N ILE A 88 -14.80 -3.07 0.74
CA ILE A 88 -14.84 -4.24 -0.14
C ILE A 88 -15.88 -5.20 0.40
N GLU A 89 -16.83 -5.60 -0.44
CA GLU A 89 -17.91 -6.50 -0.08
C GLU A 89 -17.42 -7.93 0.13
N ASP A 90 -16.58 -8.41 -0.78
CA ASP A 90 -16.06 -9.77 -0.76
C ASP A 90 -14.55 -9.72 -0.92
N ILE A 91 -13.84 -9.78 0.20
CA ILE A 91 -12.39 -9.68 0.22
C ILE A 91 -11.74 -10.83 -0.52
N GLU A 92 -12.25 -12.04 -0.38
CA GLU A 92 -11.66 -13.20 -1.05
C GLU A 92 -11.74 -13.06 -2.57
N THR A 93 -12.88 -12.62 -3.09
CA THR A 93 -13.04 -12.38 -4.51
C THR A 93 -12.13 -11.25 -4.98
N ALA A 94 -12.05 -10.15 -4.21
CA ALA A 94 -11.23 -9.00 -4.56
C ALA A 94 -9.74 -9.35 -4.62
N ARG A 95 -9.30 -10.33 -3.85
CA ARG A 95 -7.90 -10.76 -3.85
C ARG A 95 -7.55 -11.74 -4.97
N LYS A 96 -8.55 -12.28 -5.66
CA LYS A 96 -8.29 -13.19 -6.78
C LYS A 96 -7.64 -12.43 -7.94
N PRO A 97 -6.69 -13.07 -8.63
CA PRO A 97 -6.09 -12.46 -9.82
C PRO A 97 -7.15 -12.07 -10.84
N MET A 98 -6.91 -10.97 -11.53
CA MET A 98 -7.76 -10.43 -12.60
C MET A 98 -9.08 -9.79 -12.13
N PHE A 99 -9.39 -9.79 -10.84
CA PHE A 99 -10.55 -9.07 -10.35
C PHE A 99 -10.31 -7.55 -10.41
N THR A 100 -11.23 -6.80 -10.97
CA THR A 100 -11.15 -5.34 -10.96
C THR A 100 -12.52 -4.71 -11.16
N THR A 101 -12.72 -3.54 -10.54
CA THR A 101 -13.87 -2.68 -10.75
C THR A 101 -13.47 -1.39 -11.49
N GLY A 102 -12.20 -1.25 -11.80
CA GLY A 102 -11.63 0.00 -12.32
C GLY A 102 -11.62 0.14 -13.84
N GLY A 103 -12.19 -0.80 -14.56
CA GLY A 103 -12.23 -0.75 -16.01
C GLY A 103 -11.18 -1.63 -16.69
N ALA A 104 -11.20 -1.65 -18.03
CA ALA A 104 -10.39 -2.58 -18.82
C ALA A 104 -8.89 -2.32 -18.76
N ASP A 105 -8.48 -1.14 -18.37
CA ASP A 105 -7.06 -0.77 -18.26
C ASP A 105 -6.42 -1.22 -16.95
N ARG A 106 -7.21 -1.79 -16.03
CA ARG A 106 -6.71 -2.30 -14.76
C ARG A 106 -6.39 -3.77 -14.87
N SER A 107 -5.24 -4.17 -14.33
CA SER A 107 -4.80 -5.55 -14.39
C SER A 107 -5.62 -6.50 -13.51
N GLY A 108 -6.26 -6.00 -12.46
CA GLY A 108 -6.93 -6.83 -11.47
C GLY A 108 -5.98 -7.64 -10.59
N MET A 109 -4.71 -7.27 -10.56
CA MET A 109 -3.66 -8.01 -9.87
C MET A 109 -3.11 -7.29 -8.64
N GLY A 110 -3.70 -6.15 -8.24
CA GLY A 110 -3.14 -5.30 -7.20
C GLY A 110 -2.86 -6.01 -5.88
N PHE A 111 -3.84 -6.73 -5.33
CA PHE A 111 -3.64 -7.42 -4.06
C PHE A 111 -2.69 -8.61 -4.21
N THR A 112 -2.71 -9.29 -5.35
CA THR A 112 -1.77 -10.37 -5.63
C THR A 112 -0.34 -9.86 -5.67
N ILE A 113 -0.13 -8.71 -6.31
CA ILE A 113 1.19 -8.08 -6.39
C ILE A 113 1.68 -7.68 -5.00
N MET A 114 0.83 -7.02 -4.21
CA MET A 114 1.19 -6.63 -2.84
C MET A 114 1.59 -7.85 -2.01
N GLU A 115 0.80 -8.90 -2.07
CA GLU A 115 1.07 -10.13 -1.33
C GLU A 115 2.37 -10.79 -1.78
N SER A 116 2.65 -10.80 -3.08
CA SER A 116 3.86 -11.41 -3.63
C SER A 116 5.13 -10.67 -3.25
N PHE A 117 5.07 -9.34 -3.18
CA PHE A 117 6.26 -8.51 -2.98
C PHE A 117 6.55 -8.19 -1.52
N MET A 118 5.63 -8.50 -0.62
CA MET A 118 5.80 -8.16 0.79
C MET A 118 5.96 -9.43 1.63
N THR A 119 6.64 -9.30 2.75
CA THR A 119 6.85 -10.42 3.66
C THR A 119 5.54 -10.84 4.32
N THR A 120 4.74 -9.84 4.74
CA THR A 120 3.39 -10.09 5.26
C THR A 120 2.42 -9.12 4.61
N PHE A 121 1.17 -9.54 4.51
CA PHE A 121 0.11 -8.75 3.91
C PHE A 121 -1.20 -9.05 4.62
N HIS A 122 -1.86 -7.99 5.13
CA HIS A 122 -3.16 -8.11 5.77
C HIS A 122 -4.09 -7.07 5.17
N LEU A 123 -5.29 -7.50 4.86
CA LEU A 123 -6.33 -6.66 4.28
C LEU A 123 -7.54 -6.67 5.21
N ILE A 124 -7.95 -5.50 5.67
CA ILE A 124 -9.11 -5.31 6.52
C ILE A 124 -10.05 -4.35 5.81
N SER A 125 -11.27 -4.79 5.55
CA SER A 125 -12.25 -3.96 4.87
C SER A 125 -13.66 -4.46 5.17
N ALA A 126 -14.62 -3.53 5.11
CA ALA A 126 -16.02 -3.85 5.20
C ALA A 126 -16.81 -2.79 4.43
N PRO A 127 -17.97 -3.15 3.84
CA PRO A 127 -18.77 -2.18 3.10
C PRO A 127 -19.09 -0.95 3.95
N GLY A 128 -18.84 0.21 3.37
CA GLY A 128 -19.10 1.49 4.03
C GLY A 128 -18.11 1.89 5.12
N LYS A 129 -17.11 1.08 5.40
CA LYS A 129 -16.16 1.32 6.49
C LYS A 129 -14.72 1.54 6.03
N GLY A 130 -14.51 1.59 4.73
CA GLY A 130 -13.18 1.80 4.18
C GLY A 130 -12.33 0.54 4.16
N THR A 131 -11.06 0.72 3.83
CA THR A 131 -10.11 -0.37 3.66
C THR A 131 -8.78 -0.01 4.31
N THR A 132 -8.17 -0.98 4.98
CA THR A 132 -6.82 -0.85 5.52
C THR A 132 -5.97 -1.98 4.95
N VAL A 133 -4.88 -1.61 4.31
CA VAL A 133 -3.86 -2.55 3.85
C VAL A 133 -2.66 -2.40 4.77
N HIS A 134 -2.25 -3.50 5.39
CA HIS A 134 -1.09 -3.53 6.28
C HIS A 134 -0.05 -4.49 5.70
N MET A 135 1.10 -3.95 5.35
CA MET A 135 2.17 -4.71 4.71
C MET A 135 3.46 -4.55 5.48
N ARG A 136 4.28 -5.60 5.49
CA ARG A 136 5.63 -5.53 6.04
C ARG A 136 6.58 -6.15 5.07
N ARG A 137 7.74 -5.52 4.91
CA ARG A 137 8.83 -6.07 4.14
C ARG A 137 10.06 -6.17 5.02
N LYS A 138 10.56 -7.38 5.22
CA LYS A 138 11.83 -7.57 5.88
C LYS A 138 12.92 -7.43 4.85
N LEU A 139 13.85 -6.50 5.11
CA LEU A 139 14.94 -6.22 4.20
C LEU A 139 16.19 -6.97 4.64
N GLN A 140 17.04 -7.29 3.67
CA GLN A 140 18.30 -7.95 3.96
C GLN A 140 19.19 -7.02 4.77
N ARG A 141 19.82 -7.58 5.81
CA ARG A 141 20.79 -6.82 6.59
C ARG A 141 22.07 -6.72 5.79
N ARG A 142 22.53 -5.51 5.57
CA ARG A 142 23.78 -5.25 4.86
C ARG A 142 24.85 -4.83 5.84
N LYS A 143 26.05 -5.24 5.56
CA LYS A 143 27.21 -4.91 6.40
C LYS A 143 27.93 -3.68 5.88
#